data_b445b6122871c61c06d80018aa4132cd
#
_entry.id   b445b6122871c61c06d80018aa4132cd
#
_cell.length_a   1.000
_cell.length_b   1.000
_cell.length_c   1.000
_cell.angle_alpha   90.00
_cell.angle_beta   90.00
_cell.angle_gamma   90.00
#
_symmetry.space_group_name_H-M   'P 1'
#
loop_
_entity.id
_entity.type
_entity.pdbx_description
1 polymer ?
#
loop_
_entity_poly.entity_id
_entity_poly.type
_entity_poly.pdbx_seq_one_letter_code
_entity_poly.pdbx_strand_id
1 'polypeptide(L)'
;NVHLVEKLGVFTPKRLEKTKLVAGEVGFICAGVRSIKGAPVGDTIVLPDKSNSLPGFKPIKPQVFAALYPLDSGEFESFRESLEKLALNDAALQFEPEQSQALGSGFRCGFLGTLHMEIIIERLQREHGIELLATAPTVVYEILLKNNDVIEIENPSKYPDPSSIEEVREPIALATILVPE
;
A
#
# COMPACT_ATOMS: atom_id res chain seq x y z
N ASN A 1 -11.84 -15.16 -9.00
CA ASN A 1 -13.04 -14.48 -9.52
C ASN A 1 -13.10 -14.65 -11.05
N VAL A 2 -14.31 -14.65 -11.63
CA VAL A 2 -14.52 -14.72 -13.08
C VAL A 2 -15.11 -13.38 -13.52
N HIS A 3 -14.51 -12.79 -14.54
CA HIS A 3 -14.94 -11.50 -15.10
C HIS A 3 -15.03 -11.59 -16.62
N LEU A 4 -16.05 -10.95 -17.20
CA LEU A 4 -16.18 -10.86 -18.65
C LEU A 4 -15.25 -9.76 -19.16
N VAL A 5 -14.35 -10.12 -20.08
CA VAL A 5 -13.48 -9.13 -20.74
C VAL A 5 -14.29 -8.42 -21.82
N GLU A 6 -14.45 -7.10 -21.67
CA GLU A 6 -15.17 -6.25 -22.61
C GLU A 6 -14.24 -5.68 -23.67
N LYS A 7 -13.03 -5.26 -23.25
CA LYS A 7 -12.02 -4.67 -24.13
C LYS A 7 -10.63 -5.10 -23.68
N LEU A 8 -9.75 -5.27 -24.67
CA LEU A 8 -8.32 -5.41 -24.44
C LEU A 8 -7.53 -4.72 -25.54
N GLY A 9 -6.27 -4.41 -25.28
CA GLY A 9 -5.43 -3.74 -26.25
C GLY A 9 -4.08 -3.33 -25.68
N VAL A 10 -3.39 -2.47 -26.43
CA VAL A 10 -2.06 -1.96 -26.09
C VAL A 10 -2.05 -0.43 -26.14
N PHE A 11 -1.02 0.19 -25.55
CA PHE A 11 -0.76 1.63 -25.67
C PHE A 11 0.39 1.87 -26.69
N THR A 12 0.14 2.71 -27.75
CA THR A 12 1.10 2.97 -28.85
C THR A 12 1.13 4.44 -29.32
N PRO A 13 1.39 5.48 -28.57
CA PRO A 13 1.09 5.79 -27.16
C PRO A 13 -0.41 5.89 -26.87
N LYS A 14 -1.27 6.03 -27.90
CA LYS A 14 -2.74 6.00 -27.76
C LYS A 14 -3.22 4.57 -27.58
N ARG A 15 -4.40 4.42 -26.99
CA ARG A 15 -5.06 3.11 -26.86
C ARG A 15 -5.36 2.54 -28.24
N LEU A 16 -4.87 1.33 -28.48
CA LEU A 16 -5.18 0.53 -29.66
C LEU A 16 -5.86 -0.77 -29.20
N GLU A 17 -7.14 -0.92 -29.52
CA GLU A 17 -7.88 -2.14 -29.20
C GLU A 17 -7.37 -3.32 -30.05
N LYS A 18 -7.25 -4.48 -29.42
CA LYS A 18 -6.84 -5.75 -30.04
C LYS A 18 -7.82 -6.86 -29.66
N THR A 19 -7.85 -7.90 -30.45
CA THR A 19 -8.65 -9.11 -30.15
C THR A 19 -7.90 -10.10 -29.26
N LYS A 20 -6.58 -10.00 -29.19
CA LYS A 20 -5.72 -10.85 -28.35
C LYS A 20 -4.44 -10.12 -27.97
N LEU A 21 -3.87 -10.48 -26.84
CA LEU A 21 -2.50 -10.19 -26.45
C LEU A 21 -1.68 -11.46 -26.58
N VAL A 22 -0.46 -11.34 -27.09
CA VAL A 22 0.46 -12.48 -27.25
C VAL A 22 1.60 -12.39 -26.23
N ALA A 23 2.35 -13.49 -26.09
CA ALA A 23 3.50 -13.54 -25.19
C ALA A 23 4.48 -12.40 -25.45
N GLY A 24 4.91 -11.73 -24.37
CA GLY A 24 5.80 -10.56 -24.43
C GLY A 24 5.10 -9.21 -24.67
N GLU A 25 3.81 -9.18 -24.95
CA GLU A 25 3.06 -7.92 -25.07
C GLU A 25 2.62 -7.41 -23.70
N VAL A 26 2.72 -6.09 -23.54
CA VAL A 26 2.15 -5.33 -22.41
C VAL A 26 0.92 -4.58 -22.90
N GLY A 27 -0.19 -4.70 -22.20
CA GLY A 27 -1.45 -4.12 -22.64
C GLY A 27 -2.40 -3.77 -21.49
N PHE A 28 -3.64 -3.49 -21.85
CA PHE A 28 -4.73 -3.22 -20.89
C PHE A 28 -5.90 -4.18 -21.12
N ILE A 29 -6.64 -4.44 -20.06
CA ILE A 29 -7.87 -5.23 -20.06
C ILE A 29 -8.94 -4.43 -19.30
N CYS A 30 -10.16 -4.33 -19.89
CA CYS A 30 -11.34 -3.82 -19.21
C CYS A 30 -12.29 -4.99 -19.02
N ALA A 31 -12.60 -5.33 -17.78
CA ALA A 31 -13.37 -6.53 -17.43
C ALA A 31 -14.44 -6.29 -16.35
N GLY A 32 -14.91 -5.05 -16.21
CA GLY A 32 -15.96 -4.71 -15.25
C GLY A 32 -15.61 -5.04 -13.79
N VAL A 33 -14.33 -5.04 -13.44
CA VAL A 33 -13.87 -5.28 -12.06
C VAL A 33 -14.26 -4.08 -11.20
N ARG A 34 -15.11 -4.28 -10.20
CA ARG A 34 -15.64 -3.21 -9.35
C ARG A 34 -14.81 -2.92 -8.11
N SER A 35 -13.90 -3.81 -7.75
CA SER A 35 -13.08 -3.67 -6.56
C SER A 35 -11.68 -4.20 -6.81
N ILE A 36 -10.66 -3.45 -6.39
CA ILE A 36 -9.26 -3.86 -6.49
C ILE A 36 -8.97 -5.16 -5.71
N LYS A 37 -9.75 -5.43 -4.65
CA LYS A 37 -9.67 -6.69 -3.89
C LYS A 37 -10.04 -7.91 -4.74
N GLY A 38 -10.77 -7.72 -5.84
CA GLY A 38 -11.16 -8.78 -6.78
C GLY A 38 -10.10 -9.12 -7.82
N ALA A 39 -9.13 -8.22 -8.04
CA ALA A 39 -8.03 -8.38 -8.99
C ALA A 39 -6.81 -7.57 -8.52
N PRO A 40 -6.14 -7.99 -7.43
CA PRO A 40 -4.98 -7.29 -6.90
C PRO A 40 -3.84 -7.28 -7.91
N VAL A 41 -2.95 -6.29 -7.79
CA VAL A 41 -1.73 -6.21 -8.61
C VAL A 41 -0.88 -7.46 -8.35
N GLY A 42 -0.45 -8.11 -9.45
CA GLY A 42 0.33 -9.33 -9.41
C GLY A 42 -0.47 -10.63 -9.59
N ASP A 43 -1.79 -10.54 -9.67
CA ASP A 43 -2.61 -11.69 -10.00
C ASP A 43 -2.36 -12.20 -11.43
N THR A 44 -2.54 -13.51 -11.61
CA THR A 44 -2.50 -14.14 -12.92
C THR A 44 -3.90 -14.22 -13.51
N ILE A 45 -4.07 -13.68 -14.72
CA ILE A 45 -5.32 -13.77 -15.46
C ILE A 45 -5.28 -15.04 -16.32
N VAL A 46 -6.26 -15.92 -16.13
CA VAL A 46 -6.37 -17.20 -16.80
C VAL A 46 -7.78 -17.42 -17.36
N LEU A 47 -7.94 -18.34 -18.28
CA LEU A 47 -9.26 -18.81 -18.71
C LEU A 47 -9.93 -19.61 -17.57
N PRO A 48 -11.28 -19.64 -17.48
CA PRO A 48 -12.00 -20.29 -16.38
C PRO A 48 -11.68 -21.80 -16.20
N ASP A 49 -11.25 -22.46 -17.26
CA ASP A 49 -10.86 -23.87 -17.29
C ASP A 49 -9.39 -24.11 -16.91
N LYS A 50 -8.60 -23.05 -16.73
CA LYS A 50 -7.18 -23.10 -16.38
C LYS A 50 -6.95 -22.39 -15.04
N SER A 51 -6.39 -23.10 -14.08
CA SER A 51 -6.17 -22.59 -12.71
C SER A 51 -4.71 -22.37 -12.33
N ASN A 52 -3.77 -22.50 -13.27
CA ASN A 52 -2.34 -22.39 -12.94
C ASN A 52 -1.92 -20.91 -12.85
N SER A 53 -1.60 -20.47 -11.65
CA SER A 53 -0.97 -19.16 -11.45
C SER A 53 0.50 -19.19 -11.85
N LEU A 54 1.00 -18.09 -12.42
CA LEU A 54 2.43 -17.92 -12.70
C LEU A 54 3.19 -17.65 -11.39
N PRO A 55 4.33 -18.32 -11.17
CA PRO A 55 5.15 -18.08 -9.97
C PRO A 55 5.91 -16.76 -10.06
N GLY A 56 6.33 -16.24 -8.91
CA GLY A 56 7.33 -15.17 -8.82
C GLY A 56 6.83 -13.81 -8.38
N PHE A 57 5.54 -13.54 -8.34
CA PHE A 57 5.05 -12.30 -7.76
C PHE A 57 5.10 -12.35 -6.22
N LYS A 58 5.76 -11.37 -5.63
CA LYS A 58 5.77 -11.18 -4.17
C LYS A 58 4.97 -9.92 -3.84
N PRO A 59 4.00 -9.98 -2.90
CA PRO A 59 3.30 -8.78 -2.45
C PRO A 59 4.30 -7.79 -1.84
N ILE A 60 4.14 -6.53 -2.20
CA ILE A 60 4.96 -5.45 -1.66
C ILE A 60 4.47 -5.17 -0.24
N LYS A 61 5.39 -5.22 0.74
CA LYS A 61 5.09 -4.89 2.13
C LYS A 61 5.55 -3.47 2.43
N PRO A 62 4.75 -2.65 3.12
CA PRO A 62 5.18 -1.37 3.63
C PRO A 62 6.39 -1.52 4.57
N GLN A 63 7.25 -0.51 4.58
CA GLN A 63 8.44 -0.45 5.45
C GLN A 63 8.32 0.68 6.49
N VAL A 64 7.53 1.71 6.18
CA VAL A 64 7.35 2.89 7.01
C VAL A 64 5.86 3.10 7.21
N PHE A 65 5.48 3.42 8.44
CA PHE A 65 4.09 3.68 8.81
C PHE A 65 3.97 5.06 9.42
N ALA A 66 2.92 5.80 9.06
CA ALA A 66 2.55 7.05 9.69
C ALA A 66 1.03 7.17 9.76
N ALA A 67 0.52 7.83 10.79
CA ALA A 67 -0.88 8.20 10.82
C ALA A 67 -1.07 9.57 10.18
N LEU A 68 -2.08 9.67 9.31
CA LEU A 68 -2.48 10.88 8.62
C LEU A 68 -3.85 11.32 9.12
N TYR A 69 -3.96 12.57 9.50
CA TYR A 69 -5.21 13.16 10.01
C TYR A 69 -5.54 14.39 9.18
N PRO A 70 -6.79 14.56 8.71
CA PRO A 70 -7.20 15.80 8.07
C PRO A 70 -7.22 16.93 9.12
N LEU A 71 -6.78 18.14 8.74
CA LEU A 71 -6.82 19.29 9.63
C LEU A 71 -8.27 19.69 9.94
N ASP A 72 -9.17 19.57 8.99
CA ASP A 72 -10.61 19.69 9.21
C ASP A 72 -11.24 18.32 9.39
N SER A 73 -11.82 18.06 10.55
CA SER A 73 -12.50 16.81 10.85
C SER A 73 -13.71 16.52 9.94
N GLY A 74 -14.29 17.56 9.32
CA GLY A 74 -15.36 17.44 8.33
C GLY A 74 -14.90 16.82 7.01
N GLU A 75 -13.60 16.83 6.73
CA GLU A 75 -13.02 16.26 5.50
C GLU A 75 -12.69 14.77 5.58
N PHE A 76 -12.99 14.08 6.70
CA PHE A 76 -12.64 12.67 6.88
C PHE A 76 -13.16 11.76 5.77
N GLU A 77 -14.42 11.91 5.32
CA GLU A 77 -14.98 11.11 4.24
C GLU A 77 -14.33 11.42 2.89
N SER A 78 -14.08 12.69 2.58
CA SER A 78 -13.36 13.12 1.39
C SER A 78 -11.92 12.58 1.37
N PHE A 79 -11.28 12.57 2.53
CA PHE A 79 -9.95 11.99 2.72
C PHE A 79 -9.94 10.48 2.46
N ARG A 80 -10.92 9.74 3.01
CA ARG A 80 -11.07 8.32 2.76
C ARG A 80 -11.22 8.02 1.28
N GLU A 81 -12.13 8.70 0.58
CA GLU A 81 -12.34 8.52 -0.86
C GLU A 81 -11.07 8.83 -1.67
N SER A 82 -10.30 9.82 -1.25
CA SER A 82 -9.07 10.20 -1.92
C SER A 82 -7.98 9.16 -1.74
N LEU A 83 -7.83 8.59 -0.54
CA LEU A 83 -6.95 7.45 -0.30
C LEU A 83 -7.34 6.22 -1.12
N GLU A 84 -8.64 5.90 -1.19
CA GLU A 84 -9.14 4.81 -2.02
C GLU A 84 -8.82 5.02 -3.51
N LYS A 85 -8.98 6.24 -4.02
CA LYS A 85 -8.60 6.59 -5.41
C LYS A 85 -7.10 6.48 -5.66
N LEU A 86 -6.26 6.93 -4.73
CA LEU A 86 -4.81 6.79 -4.85
C LEU A 86 -4.38 5.32 -4.83
N ALA A 87 -4.95 4.50 -3.94
CA ALA A 87 -4.65 3.09 -3.84
C ALA A 87 -5.02 2.28 -5.10
N LEU A 88 -5.94 2.77 -5.94
CA LEU A 88 -6.22 2.16 -7.25
C LEU A 88 -5.00 2.17 -8.18
N ASN A 89 -4.13 3.18 -8.06
CA ASN A 89 -2.95 3.36 -8.90
C ASN A 89 -1.64 3.02 -8.17
N ASP A 90 -1.70 2.84 -6.85
CA ASP A 90 -0.55 2.58 -6.01
C ASP A 90 -0.82 1.36 -5.11
N ALA A 91 -0.42 0.21 -5.59
CA ALA A 91 -0.60 -1.06 -4.87
C ALA A 91 0.26 -1.18 -3.60
N ALA A 92 1.23 -0.29 -3.41
CA ALA A 92 2.08 -0.26 -2.22
C ALA A 92 1.45 0.54 -1.08
N LEU A 93 0.51 1.45 -1.39
CA LEU A 93 -0.21 2.21 -0.38
C LEU A 93 -1.22 1.32 0.34
N GLN A 94 -1.00 1.13 1.62
CA GLN A 94 -1.92 0.43 2.51
C GLN A 94 -2.43 1.42 3.56
N PHE A 95 -3.69 1.33 3.94
CA PHE A 95 -4.24 2.18 4.97
C PHE A 95 -5.36 1.48 5.75
N GLU A 96 -5.43 1.79 7.02
CA GLU A 96 -6.47 1.33 7.94
C GLU A 96 -6.99 2.52 8.76
N PRO A 97 -8.27 2.55 9.14
CA PRO A 97 -8.79 3.60 10.01
C PRO A 97 -8.03 3.63 11.34
N GLU A 98 -7.71 4.84 11.79
CA GLU A 98 -7.08 5.07 13.09
C GLU A 98 -7.80 6.22 13.80
N GLN A 99 -7.85 6.14 15.14
CA GLN A 99 -8.47 7.16 15.96
C GLN A 99 -7.52 7.62 17.05
N SER A 100 -7.32 8.93 17.13
CA SER A 100 -6.53 9.58 18.15
C SER A 100 -7.44 10.41 19.07
N GLN A 101 -7.20 10.35 20.37
CA GLN A 101 -7.93 11.20 21.32
C GLN A 101 -7.66 12.69 21.12
N ALA A 102 -6.47 13.04 20.62
CA ALA A 102 -6.05 14.41 20.41
C ALA A 102 -6.36 14.95 19.00
N LEU A 103 -6.27 14.08 17.97
CA LEU A 103 -6.33 14.47 16.56
C LEU A 103 -7.62 14.00 15.86
N GLY A 104 -8.47 13.23 16.55
CA GLY A 104 -9.71 12.71 15.99
C GLY A 104 -9.51 11.51 15.08
N SER A 105 -10.34 11.39 14.05
CA SER A 105 -10.33 10.27 13.11
C SER A 105 -9.35 10.53 11.96
N GLY A 106 -8.58 9.50 11.61
CA GLY A 106 -7.60 9.52 10.54
C GLY A 106 -7.36 8.13 9.97
N PHE A 107 -6.25 7.98 9.27
CA PHE A 107 -5.82 6.69 8.74
C PHE A 107 -4.36 6.44 9.06
N ARG A 108 -4.07 5.25 9.55
CA ARG A 108 -2.71 4.72 9.59
C ARG A 108 -2.36 4.19 8.21
N CYS A 109 -1.33 4.76 7.62
CA CYS A 109 -0.89 4.46 6.28
C CYS A 109 0.47 3.76 6.31
N GLY A 110 0.62 2.75 5.44
CA GLY A 110 1.88 2.07 5.20
C GLY A 110 2.47 2.48 3.86
N PHE A 111 3.77 2.74 3.85
CA PHE A 111 4.52 3.28 2.71
C PHE A 111 5.78 2.44 2.45
N LEU A 112 6.31 2.51 1.23
CA LEU A 112 7.60 1.88 0.87
C LEU A 112 8.80 2.53 1.56
N GLY A 113 8.66 3.80 1.94
CA GLY A 113 9.67 4.61 2.60
C GLY A 113 9.19 6.05 2.78
N THR A 114 10.02 6.90 3.35
CA THR A 114 9.67 8.31 3.64
C THR A 114 9.38 9.11 2.39
N LEU A 115 10.14 8.92 1.31
CA LEU A 115 9.88 9.59 0.04
C LEU A 115 8.50 9.22 -0.53
N HIS A 116 8.12 7.95 -0.46
CA HIS A 116 6.78 7.51 -0.88
C HIS A 116 5.69 8.20 -0.03
N MET A 117 5.89 8.29 1.28
CA MET A 117 4.99 9.02 2.18
C MET A 117 4.82 10.48 1.77
N GLU A 118 5.92 11.18 1.51
CA GLU A 118 5.91 12.59 1.09
C GLU A 118 5.16 12.78 -0.22
N ILE A 119 5.39 11.91 -1.21
CA ILE A 119 4.67 11.93 -2.50
C ILE A 119 3.17 11.74 -2.31
N ILE A 120 2.74 10.79 -1.48
CA ILE A 120 1.32 10.55 -1.22
C ILE A 120 0.68 11.74 -0.52
N ILE A 121 1.35 12.33 0.48
CA ILE A 121 0.86 13.55 1.17
C ILE A 121 0.74 14.71 0.18
N GLU A 122 1.78 14.97 -0.64
CA GLU A 122 1.74 16.04 -1.64
C GLU A 122 0.61 15.81 -2.66
N ARG A 123 0.39 14.58 -3.10
CA ARG A 123 -0.71 14.26 -4.02
C ARG A 123 -2.08 14.51 -3.39
N LEU A 124 -2.29 14.13 -2.13
CA LEU A 124 -3.52 14.38 -1.40
C LEU A 124 -3.81 15.88 -1.29
N GLN A 125 -2.79 16.68 -1.00
CA GLN A 125 -2.91 18.13 -0.94
C GLN A 125 -3.17 18.74 -2.32
N ARG A 126 -2.38 18.38 -3.33
CA ARG A 126 -2.40 19.04 -4.64
C ARG A 126 -3.56 18.55 -5.54
N GLU A 127 -3.86 17.25 -5.54
CA GLU A 127 -4.88 16.67 -6.43
C GLU A 127 -6.27 16.67 -5.79
N HIS A 128 -6.35 16.60 -4.46
CA HIS A 128 -7.60 16.49 -3.71
C HIS A 128 -7.90 17.69 -2.79
N GLY A 129 -6.93 18.59 -2.59
CA GLY A 129 -7.11 19.80 -1.76
C GLY A 129 -7.21 19.51 -0.26
N ILE A 130 -6.77 18.34 0.21
CA ILE A 130 -6.89 17.94 1.61
C ILE A 130 -5.61 18.32 2.36
N GLU A 131 -5.76 19.16 3.38
CA GLU A 131 -4.65 19.49 4.27
C GLU A 131 -4.53 18.43 5.38
N LEU A 132 -3.31 17.91 5.55
CA LEU A 132 -3.05 16.78 6.42
C LEU A 132 -1.99 17.09 7.48
N LEU A 133 -2.21 16.53 8.66
CA LEU A 133 -1.19 16.38 9.69
C LEU A 133 -0.68 14.92 9.62
N ALA A 134 0.63 14.76 9.46
CA ALA A 134 1.28 13.45 9.53
C ALA A 134 2.00 13.29 10.87
N THR A 135 1.88 12.13 11.48
CA THR A 135 2.70 11.76 12.64
C THR A 135 4.13 11.44 12.21
N ALA A 136 5.06 11.42 13.16
CA ALA A 136 6.39 10.89 12.89
C ALA A 136 6.32 9.47 12.32
N PRO A 137 7.11 9.16 11.27
CA PRO A 137 7.11 7.84 10.68
C PRO A 137 7.69 6.80 11.66
N THR A 138 7.11 5.62 11.65
CA THR A 138 7.56 4.47 12.44
C THR A 138 7.90 3.31 11.52
N VAL A 139 8.74 2.39 12.01
CA VAL A 139 9.09 1.15 11.31
C VAL A 139 8.39 -0.04 11.98
N VAL A 140 8.50 -1.21 11.37
CA VAL A 140 8.06 -2.45 12.01
C VAL A 140 9.08 -2.85 13.05
N TYR A 141 8.63 -3.10 14.28
CA TYR A 141 9.43 -3.63 15.35
C TYR A 141 9.22 -5.13 15.49
N GLU A 142 10.28 -5.87 15.70
CA GLU A 142 10.25 -7.27 16.09
C GLU A 142 10.43 -7.36 17.61
N ILE A 143 9.47 -7.96 18.30
CA ILE A 143 9.51 -8.12 19.75
C ILE A 143 9.67 -9.59 20.09
N LEU A 144 10.75 -9.91 20.81
CA LEU A 144 10.95 -11.20 21.43
C LEU A 144 10.29 -11.19 22.80
N LEU A 145 9.32 -12.08 23.01
CA LEU A 145 8.65 -12.26 24.28
C LEU A 145 9.41 -13.28 25.17
N LYS A 146 9.22 -13.21 26.49
CA LYS A 146 9.84 -14.12 27.47
C LYS A 146 9.45 -15.60 27.29
N ASN A 147 8.37 -15.87 26.57
CA ASN A 147 7.98 -17.23 26.18
C ASN A 147 8.67 -17.72 24.89
N ASN A 148 9.64 -16.99 24.36
CA ASN A 148 10.34 -17.18 23.09
C ASN A 148 9.50 -16.99 21.83
N ASP A 149 8.29 -16.44 21.91
CA ASP A 149 7.53 -16.05 20.74
C ASP A 149 8.08 -14.74 20.16
N VAL A 150 8.10 -14.65 18.82
CA VAL A 150 8.50 -13.45 18.10
C VAL A 150 7.25 -12.86 17.44
N ILE A 151 6.98 -11.59 17.71
CA ILE A 151 5.85 -10.85 17.13
C ILE A 151 6.35 -9.61 16.39
N GLU A 152 5.74 -9.31 15.24
CA GLU A 152 5.97 -8.07 14.49
C GLU A 152 4.93 -7.03 14.91
N ILE A 153 5.39 -5.84 15.27
CA ILE A 153 4.55 -4.70 15.68
C ILE A 153 4.74 -3.55 14.72
N GLU A 154 3.69 -3.25 13.98
CA GLU A 154 3.64 -2.11 13.06
C GLU A 154 3.08 -0.85 13.74
N ASN A 155 2.26 -1.02 14.78
CA ASN A 155 1.58 0.06 15.48
C ASN A 155 2.02 0.09 16.96
N PRO A 156 2.62 1.20 17.44
CA PRO A 156 3.03 1.34 18.85
C PRO A 156 1.91 1.10 19.86
N SER A 157 0.65 1.36 19.50
CA SER A 157 -0.49 1.09 20.38
C SER A 157 -0.75 -0.40 20.65
N LYS A 158 -0.18 -1.28 19.80
CA LYS A 158 -0.29 -2.75 19.92
C LYS A 158 0.89 -3.38 20.69
N TYR A 159 1.75 -2.55 21.31
CA TYR A 159 2.83 -3.07 22.15
C TYR A 159 2.29 -3.94 23.29
N PRO A 160 2.86 -5.13 23.49
CA PRO A 160 2.50 -5.98 24.63
C PRO A 160 2.92 -5.35 25.96
N ASP A 161 2.45 -5.92 27.05
CA ASP A 161 2.87 -5.48 28.40
C ASP A 161 4.41 -5.52 28.53
N PRO A 162 5.05 -4.44 28.97
CA PRO A 162 6.51 -4.38 29.11
C PRO A 162 7.11 -5.52 29.91
N SER A 163 6.35 -6.06 30.87
CA SER A 163 6.79 -7.20 31.70
C SER A 163 6.95 -8.51 30.93
N SER A 164 6.27 -8.65 29.77
CA SER A 164 6.33 -9.83 28.90
C SER A 164 7.43 -9.76 27.85
N ILE A 165 8.06 -8.60 27.66
CA ILE A 165 9.07 -8.36 26.64
C ILE A 165 10.45 -8.80 27.14
N GLU A 166 11.18 -9.56 26.32
CA GLU A 166 12.58 -9.90 26.53
C GLU A 166 13.48 -8.93 25.74
N GLU A 167 13.19 -8.71 24.47
CA GLU A 167 13.99 -7.87 23.57
C GLU A 167 13.12 -7.18 22.54
N VAL A 168 13.48 -5.94 22.16
CA VAL A 168 12.88 -5.19 21.07
C VAL A 168 13.93 -4.96 20.00
N ARG A 169 13.61 -5.31 18.76
CA ARG A 169 14.50 -5.17 17.60
C ARG A 169 13.88 -4.27 16.57
N GLU A 170 14.69 -3.45 15.94
CA GLU A 170 14.30 -2.63 14.81
C GLU A 170 15.15 -2.97 13.57
N PRO A 171 14.59 -2.82 12.35
CA PRO A 171 15.37 -3.04 11.13
C PRO A 171 16.41 -1.94 10.97
N ILE A 172 17.66 -2.34 10.72
CA ILE A 172 18.74 -1.43 10.37
C ILE A 172 19.21 -1.72 8.95
N ALA A 173 19.63 -0.68 8.22
CA ALA A 173 20.22 -0.80 6.90
C ALA A 173 21.72 -0.55 6.94
N LEU A 174 22.50 -1.43 6.29
CA LEU A 174 23.91 -1.18 6.03
C LEU A 174 24.04 -0.52 4.67
N ALA A 175 24.53 0.73 4.64
CA ALA A 175 24.77 1.46 3.41
C ALA A 175 26.27 1.50 3.08
N THR A 176 26.62 1.14 1.85
CA THR A 176 27.97 1.33 1.29
C THR A 176 27.91 2.45 0.26
N ILE A 177 28.65 3.53 0.52
CA ILE A 177 28.68 4.72 -0.35
C ILE A 177 30.04 4.75 -1.06
N LEU A 178 30.01 4.69 -2.39
CA LEU A 178 31.18 4.86 -3.22
C LEU A 178 31.18 6.28 -3.79
N VAL A 179 32.20 7.05 -3.51
CA VAL A 179 32.37 8.42 -4.03
C VAL A 179 33.65 8.50 -4.84
N PRO A 180 33.70 9.25 -5.94
CA PRO A 180 34.94 9.57 -6.63
C PRO A 180 35.82 10.45 -5.72
N GLU A 181 37.15 10.31 -5.89
CA GLU A 181 38.15 11.16 -5.23
C GLU A 181 38.07 12.60 -5.67
#